data_37ec86bafe1fea2e4fff5de6f5a6f1f9
#
_entry.id   37ec86bafe1fea2e4fff5de6f5a6f1f9
#
_cell.length_a   1.000
_cell.length_b   1.000
_cell.length_c   1.000
_cell.angle_alpha   90.00
_cell.angle_beta   90.00
_cell.angle_gamma   90.00
#
_symmetry.space_group_name_H-M   'P 1'
#
loop_
_entity.id
_entity.type
_entity.pdbx_description
1 polymer ?
#
loop_
_entity_poly.entity_id
_entity_poly.type
_entity_poly.pdbx_seq_one_letter_code
_entity_poly.pdbx_strand_id
1 'polypeptide(L)'
;MAKDQKDVYENLDFSDKHVLVVGDLMLDQYWTGSAERVSPEAPVPVVKVLDQDYRPGGAANVALNVVSLGARCTLIGFVGEDQAGRQLNQVLTAAGVKCRFIEIKDWSTPKKLRVMAQNQQLVRLDFEEEIPISGESERLAVLLNQVEKNLQNADVLILEDYDKGVLEEPGALISASVNYSVPVVVDPKSKSLSEYRKAHVVKPNEKEFRNVSGRDKLDFPEAARALCTELEIKNIVITLGEDGMSVNDSAASYHVPARPVDVFDVTGAGDTAAAVMGLGLALGMSVQDFVGLANVASSLVIGKLGTAPISGPELKAGLMREPLGRGVLEKSDLKEIVQQAKDMGETIVFTNGCFDILHAGHVTYLEEAAKLGDRLVVALNKDSSVARLKGVGRPIVKYDARALVVSGLESVDWVIGFDEDTPEALLETVQPDILVKGGDYTEDEVIGAEIVRSAGGSVRVLSLVEMSSTSHIVKRIKES
;
A
#
# COMPACT_ATOMS: atom_id res chain seq x y z
N MET A 1 -10.86 12.86 -8.11
CA MET A 1 -9.64 13.66 -8.45
C MET A 1 -10.03 14.91 -9.23
N ALA A 2 -9.41 16.08 -8.92
CA ALA A 2 -9.58 17.27 -9.74
C ALA A 2 -9.03 16.99 -11.16
N LYS A 3 -9.67 17.55 -12.20
CA LYS A 3 -9.30 17.33 -13.61
C LYS A 3 -7.81 17.62 -13.88
N ASP A 4 -7.25 18.62 -13.19
CA ASP A 4 -5.84 19.01 -13.29
C ASP A 4 -4.87 17.95 -12.74
N GLN A 5 -5.26 17.19 -11.71
CA GLN A 5 -4.43 16.10 -11.16
C GLN A 5 -4.37 14.90 -12.09
N LYS A 6 -5.46 14.59 -12.79
CA LYS A 6 -5.50 13.47 -13.75
C LYS A 6 -4.52 13.72 -14.88
N ASP A 7 -4.50 14.93 -15.44
CA ASP A 7 -3.59 15.32 -16.52
C ASP A 7 -2.11 15.24 -16.11
N VAL A 8 -1.78 15.57 -14.84
CA VAL A 8 -0.42 15.46 -14.28
C VAL A 8 0.03 13.99 -14.20
N TYR A 9 -0.86 13.08 -13.79
CA TYR A 9 -0.52 11.67 -13.61
C TYR A 9 -0.51 10.86 -14.91
N GLU A 10 -1.30 11.23 -15.91
CA GLU A 10 -1.29 10.56 -17.23
C GLU A 10 0.05 10.71 -17.95
N ASN A 11 0.75 11.83 -17.76
CA ASN A 11 2.03 12.15 -18.42
C ASN A 11 3.26 11.89 -17.55
N LEU A 12 3.14 11.07 -16.47
CA LEU A 12 4.28 10.74 -15.63
C LEU A 12 5.37 10.01 -16.42
N ASP A 13 6.53 10.63 -16.51
CA ASP A 13 7.76 10.06 -17.05
C ASP A 13 8.96 10.49 -16.20
N PHE A 14 9.67 9.51 -15.67
CA PHE A 14 10.85 9.73 -14.83
C PHE A 14 12.17 9.42 -15.56
N SER A 15 12.13 9.04 -16.85
CA SER A 15 13.27 8.48 -17.57
C SER A 15 14.45 9.43 -17.74
N ASP A 16 14.21 10.75 -17.76
CA ASP A 16 15.24 11.79 -17.84
C ASP A 16 15.79 12.19 -16.47
N LYS A 17 15.14 11.80 -15.36
CA LYS A 17 15.52 12.21 -14.00
C LYS A 17 16.65 11.36 -13.44
N HIS A 18 17.46 12.01 -12.61
CA HIS A 18 18.58 11.40 -11.90
C HIS A 18 18.45 11.65 -10.41
N VAL A 19 18.22 10.58 -9.65
CA VAL A 19 18.12 10.62 -8.18
C VAL A 19 19.46 10.21 -7.58
N LEU A 20 19.98 11.04 -6.68
CA LEU A 20 21.08 10.68 -5.80
C LEU A 20 20.53 10.17 -4.48
N VAL A 21 20.78 8.92 -4.15
CA VAL A 21 20.38 8.31 -2.85
C VAL A 21 21.63 8.15 -2.01
N VAL A 22 21.58 8.62 -0.76
CA VAL A 22 22.66 8.51 0.22
C VAL A 22 22.06 8.00 1.52
N GLY A 23 22.59 6.94 2.09
CA GLY A 23 22.08 6.43 3.36
C GLY A 23 22.54 5.03 3.71
N ASP A 24 21.91 4.49 4.75
CA ASP A 24 22.27 3.22 5.35
C ASP A 24 21.84 2.06 4.44
N LEU A 25 22.84 1.25 4.07
CA LEU A 25 22.66 0.08 3.22
C LEU A 25 22.48 -1.17 4.08
N MET A 26 21.55 -2.04 3.68
CA MET A 26 21.36 -3.34 4.31
C MET A 26 20.93 -4.40 3.30
N LEU A 27 21.21 -5.66 3.62
CA LEU A 27 20.81 -6.81 2.84
C LEU A 27 19.71 -7.58 3.59
N ASP A 28 18.50 -7.61 3.04
CA ASP A 28 17.46 -8.52 3.49
C ASP A 28 17.63 -9.88 2.83
N GLN A 29 17.78 -10.93 3.65
CA GLN A 29 17.94 -12.31 3.19
C GLN A 29 16.75 -13.14 3.65
N TYR A 30 16.17 -13.92 2.74
CA TYR A 30 15.06 -14.82 3.01
C TYR A 30 15.50 -16.26 2.78
N TRP A 31 15.41 -17.09 3.81
CA TRP A 31 15.56 -18.54 3.69
C TRP A 31 14.19 -19.18 3.78
N THR A 32 13.73 -19.71 2.67
CA THR A 32 12.41 -20.34 2.57
C THR A 32 12.55 -21.85 2.55
N GLY A 33 11.71 -22.54 3.33
CA GLY A 33 11.80 -23.99 3.44
C GLY A 33 10.57 -24.67 4.03
N SER A 34 10.73 -25.96 4.37
CA SER A 34 9.72 -26.74 5.09
C SER A 34 10.15 -26.96 6.55
N ALA A 35 9.16 -26.95 7.47
CA ALA A 35 9.36 -27.23 8.89
C ALA A 35 8.43 -28.39 9.30
N GLU A 36 8.86 -29.61 9.04
CA GLU A 36 8.05 -30.83 9.24
C GLU A 36 8.40 -31.57 10.53
N ARG A 37 9.47 -31.20 11.20
CA ARG A 37 9.95 -31.89 12.41
C ARG A 37 10.44 -30.93 13.49
N VAL A 38 10.34 -31.36 14.72
CA VAL A 38 10.96 -30.71 15.89
C VAL A 38 12.37 -31.28 16.09
N SER A 39 13.30 -30.43 16.52
CA SER A 39 14.66 -30.85 16.84
C SER A 39 14.67 -31.84 18.00
N PRO A 40 15.49 -32.93 17.93
CA PRO A 40 15.72 -33.78 19.10
C PRO A 40 16.56 -33.11 20.19
N GLU A 41 17.23 -31.99 19.89
CA GLU A 41 18.14 -31.28 20.81
C GLU A 41 17.42 -30.22 21.62
N ALA A 42 16.31 -29.65 21.11
CA ALA A 42 15.54 -28.59 21.74
C ALA A 42 14.11 -28.54 21.18
N PRO A 43 13.11 -28.00 21.90
CA PRO A 43 11.74 -27.88 21.40
C PRO A 43 11.58 -26.75 20.38
N VAL A 44 12.36 -26.80 19.30
CA VAL A 44 12.35 -25.84 18.20
C VAL A 44 12.14 -26.54 16.85
N PRO A 45 11.45 -25.91 15.88
CA PRO A 45 11.29 -26.49 14.56
C PRO A 45 12.64 -26.60 13.82
N VAL A 46 12.82 -27.66 13.04
CA VAL A 46 13.94 -27.80 12.10
C VAL A 46 13.46 -27.38 10.72
N VAL A 47 14.03 -26.31 10.19
CA VAL A 47 13.74 -25.80 8.85
C VAL A 47 14.72 -26.42 7.85
N LYS A 48 14.16 -27.15 6.86
CA LYS A 48 14.93 -27.59 5.69
C LYS A 48 14.88 -26.49 4.65
N VAL A 49 15.94 -25.70 4.52
CA VAL A 49 16.04 -24.60 3.57
C VAL A 49 16.01 -25.16 2.14
N LEU A 50 15.12 -24.64 1.32
CA LEU A 50 14.91 -25.01 -0.08
C LEU A 50 15.33 -23.91 -1.04
N ASP A 51 15.17 -22.65 -0.62
CA ASP A 51 15.47 -21.48 -1.43
C ASP A 51 16.08 -20.36 -0.60
N GLN A 52 16.87 -19.48 -1.24
CA GLN A 52 17.52 -18.32 -0.65
C GLN A 52 17.34 -17.12 -1.57
N ASP A 53 16.68 -16.09 -1.09
CA ASP A 53 16.44 -14.85 -1.82
C ASP A 53 17.16 -13.68 -1.11
N TYR A 54 17.66 -12.72 -1.91
CA TYR A 54 18.41 -11.56 -1.45
C TYR A 54 17.76 -10.29 -1.97
N ARG A 55 17.35 -9.41 -1.07
CA ARG A 55 16.67 -8.16 -1.39
C ARG A 55 17.41 -6.96 -0.82
N PRO A 56 17.51 -5.87 -1.59
CA PRO A 56 18.01 -4.60 -1.07
C PRO A 56 17.08 -4.04 0.01
N GLY A 57 17.64 -3.53 1.12
CA GLY A 57 16.91 -2.87 2.21
C GLY A 57 17.46 -1.48 2.50
N GLY A 58 16.69 -0.63 3.19
CA GLY A 58 17.05 0.75 3.48
C GLY A 58 17.30 1.59 2.23
N ALA A 59 18.36 2.37 2.20
CA ALA A 59 18.71 3.21 1.05
C ALA A 59 18.85 2.41 -0.26
N ALA A 60 19.21 1.13 -0.18
CA ALA A 60 19.28 0.25 -1.32
C ALA A 60 17.89 -0.10 -1.89
N ASN A 61 16.87 -0.23 -1.03
CA ASN A 61 15.48 -0.40 -1.46
C ASN A 61 14.91 0.88 -2.09
N VAL A 62 15.22 2.05 -1.53
CA VAL A 62 14.88 3.35 -2.16
C VAL A 62 15.47 3.42 -3.57
N ALA A 63 16.77 3.09 -3.74
CA ALA A 63 17.42 3.12 -5.05
C ALA A 63 16.80 2.12 -6.05
N LEU A 64 16.41 0.93 -5.57
CA LEU A 64 15.73 -0.07 -6.39
C LEU A 64 14.36 0.43 -6.87
N ASN A 65 13.57 1.07 -5.98
CA ASN A 65 12.30 1.68 -6.36
C ASN A 65 12.48 2.79 -7.42
N VAL A 66 13.48 3.65 -7.26
CA VAL A 66 13.78 4.71 -8.23
C VAL A 66 14.02 4.16 -9.64
N VAL A 67 14.86 3.13 -9.77
CA VAL A 67 15.15 2.53 -11.11
C VAL A 67 13.97 1.73 -11.64
N SER A 68 13.20 1.06 -10.79
CA SER A 68 11.99 0.34 -11.18
C SER A 68 10.90 1.26 -11.72
N LEU A 69 10.85 2.50 -11.24
CA LEU A 69 9.96 3.56 -11.74
C LEU A 69 10.46 4.19 -13.05
N GLY A 70 11.67 3.84 -13.51
CA GLY A 70 12.24 4.25 -14.79
C GLY A 70 13.26 5.38 -14.72
N ALA A 71 13.57 5.92 -13.53
CA ALA A 71 14.57 6.96 -13.37
C ALA A 71 16.01 6.40 -13.25
N ARG A 72 17.00 7.25 -13.44
CA ARG A 72 18.42 6.94 -13.16
C ARG A 72 18.69 7.14 -11.67
N CYS A 73 19.44 6.22 -11.06
CA CYS A 73 19.83 6.30 -9.67
C CYS A 73 21.34 6.13 -9.47
N THR A 74 21.93 7.01 -8.66
CA THR A 74 23.26 6.79 -8.07
C THR A 74 23.07 6.57 -6.58
N LEU A 75 23.60 5.48 -6.03
CA LEU A 75 23.51 5.12 -4.64
C LEU A 75 24.87 5.20 -3.97
N ILE A 76 24.97 5.95 -2.88
CA ILE A 76 26.16 6.11 -2.04
C ILE A 76 25.84 5.63 -0.63
N GLY A 77 26.70 4.82 -0.05
CA GLY A 77 26.59 4.35 1.31
C GLY A 77 27.78 3.48 1.71
N PHE A 78 27.78 3.03 2.96
CA PHE A 78 28.85 2.20 3.50
C PHE A 78 28.50 0.71 3.39
N VAL A 79 29.51 -0.11 3.08
CA VAL A 79 29.45 -1.57 3.11
C VAL A 79 30.74 -2.11 3.73
N GLY A 80 30.67 -3.31 4.28
CA GLY A 80 31.87 -4.04 4.71
C GLY A 80 32.59 -4.70 3.53
N GLU A 81 33.84 -5.06 3.72
CA GLU A 81 34.61 -5.92 2.77
C GLU A 81 34.14 -7.38 2.83
N ASP A 82 32.83 -7.63 2.82
CA ASP A 82 32.22 -8.93 3.10
C ASP A 82 31.36 -9.47 1.92
N GLN A 83 30.77 -10.64 2.12
CA GLN A 83 29.91 -11.27 1.12
C GLN A 83 28.59 -10.50 0.94
N ALA A 84 28.02 -9.95 2.02
CA ALA A 84 26.76 -9.24 1.97
C ALA A 84 26.88 -7.95 1.16
N GLY A 85 27.96 -7.17 1.33
CA GLY A 85 28.25 -5.98 0.51
C GLY A 85 28.42 -6.30 -0.96
N ARG A 86 29.15 -7.39 -1.29
CA ARG A 86 29.31 -7.85 -2.68
C ARG A 86 28.00 -8.31 -3.30
N GLN A 87 27.18 -9.05 -2.56
CA GLN A 87 25.87 -9.51 -3.01
C GLN A 87 24.92 -8.33 -3.27
N LEU A 88 24.89 -7.36 -2.35
CA LEU A 88 24.08 -6.14 -2.48
C LEU A 88 24.48 -5.35 -3.75
N ASN A 89 25.78 -5.16 -3.96
CA ASN A 89 26.30 -4.50 -5.16
C ASN A 89 25.88 -5.23 -6.45
N GLN A 90 25.97 -6.55 -6.45
CA GLN A 90 25.59 -7.37 -7.60
C GLN A 90 24.12 -7.24 -7.95
N VAL A 91 23.22 -7.36 -6.95
CA VAL A 91 21.76 -7.25 -7.16
C VAL A 91 21.40 -5.86 -7.69
N LEU A 92 21.92 -4.81 -7.08
CA LEU A 92 21.60 -3.42 -7.46
C LEU A 92 22.17 -3.05 -8.84
N THR A 93 23.40 -3.46 -9.14
CA THR A 93 24.01 -3.20 -10.47
C THR A 93 23.23 -3.93 -11.57
N ALA A 94 22.78 -5.16 -11.30
CA ALA A 94 21.94 -5.91 -12.25
C ALA A 94 20.58 -5.23 -12.48
N ALA A 95 20.05 -4.52 -11.47
CA ALA A 95 18.82 -3.73 -11.56
C ALA A 95 19.03 -2.36 -12.25
N GLY A 96 20.28 -1.94 -12.55
CA GLY A 96 20.57 -0.66 -13.19
C GLY A 96 20.94 0.48 -12.25
N VAL A 97 21.12 0.22 -10.96
CA VAL A 97 21.58 1.23 -9.98
C VAL A 97 23.08 1.47 -10.15
N LYS A 98 23.52 2.72 -10.21
CA LYS A 98 24.93 3.10 -10.20
C LYS A 98 25.45 3.13 -8.76
N CYS A 99 26.03 2.03 -8.29
CA CYS A 99 26.58 1.91 -6.94
C CYS A 99 27.90 2.66 -6.79
N ARG A 100 28.04 3.42 -5.71
CA ARG A 100 29.25 4.15 -5.26
C ARG A 100 29.51 3.84 -3.79
N PHE A 101 29.69 2.56 -3.49
CA PHE A 101 29.89 2.10 -2.12
C PHE A 101 31.27 2.49 -1.61
N ILE A 102 31.32 2.85 -0.33
CA ILE A 102 32.54 3.12 0.43
C ILE A 102 32.74 1.89 1.33
N GLU A 103 33.78 1.12 1.06
CA GLU A 103 34.08 -0.10 1.81
C GLU A 103 34.75 0.26 3.14
N ILE A 104 34.23 -0.30 4.23
CA ILE A 104 34.77 -0.14 5.59
C ILE A 104 35.42 -1.46 6.00
N LYS A 105 36.71 -1.38 6.30
CA LYS A 105 37.48 -2.51 6.81
C LYS A 105 37.05 -2.88 8.23
N ASP A 106 37.08 -4.20 8.52
CA ASP A 106 36.76 -4.74 9.84
C ASP A 106 35.35 -4.35 10.36
N TRP A 107 34.40 -4.14 9.42
CA TRP A 107 33.00 -3.91 9.69
C TRP A 107 32.13 -4.78 8.79
N SER A 108 30.99 -5.24 9.30
CA SER A 108 30.08 -6.11 8.57
C SER A 108 28.93 -5.32 7.97
N THR A 109 28.63 -5.54 6.68
CA THR A 109 27.43 -4.97 6.04
C THR A 109 26.17 -5.41 6.80
N PRO A 110 25.30 -4.50 7.24
CA PRO A 110 24.06 -4.82 7.93
C PRO A 110 23.22 -5.82 7.14
N LYS A 111 22.79 -6.90 7.81
CA LYS A 111 22.02 -7.97 7.19
C LYS A 111 20.90 -8.43 8.09
N LYS A 112 19.71 -8.61 7.52
CA LYS A 112 18.53 -9.15 8.19
C LYS A 112 18.12 -10.46 7.53
N LEU A 113 18.34 -11.58 8.23
CA LEU A 113 17.98 -12.92 7.77
C LEU A 113 16.60 -13.30 8.32
N ARG A 114 15.66 -13.57 7.43
CA ARG A 114 14.32 -14.09 7.77
C ARG A 114 14.23 -15.55 7.36
N VAL A 115 13.87 -16.40 8.32
CA VAL A 115 13.64 -17.83 8.09
C VAL A 115 12.14 -18.04 7.96
N MET A 116 11.71 -18.50 6.78
CA MET A 116 10.32 -18.67 6.40
C MET A 116 10.00 -20.16 6.23
N ALA A 117 8.87 -20.61 6.75
CA ALA A 117 8.32 -21.93 6.46
C ALA A 117 6.79 -21.84 6.33
N GLN A 118 6.21 -22.50 5.34
CA GLN A 118 4.75 -22.51 5.10
C GLN A 118 4.14 -21.10 5.06
N ASN A 119 4.82 -20.17 4.41
CA ASN A 119 4.47 -18.73 4.31
C ASN A 119 4.44 -17.98 5.65
N GLN A 120 5.02 -18.52 6.71
CA GLN A 120 5.15 -17.86 8.01
C GLN A 120 6.61 -17.57 8.34
N GLN A 121 6.88 -16.40 8.90
CA GLN A 121 8.20 -16.07 9.45
C GLN A 121 8.37 -16.75 10.81
N LEU A 122 9.33 -17.64 10.90
CA LEU A 122 9.66 -18.36 12.14
C LEU A 122 10.63 -17.59 13.04
N VAL A 123 11.64 -16.96 12.44
CA VAL A 123 12.66 -16.19 13.16
C VAL A 123 13.26 -15.13 12.22
N ARG A 124 13.69 -14.01 12.82
CA ARG A 124 14.56 -13.02 12.17
C ARG A 124 15.87 -12.91 12.95
N LEU A 125 16.97 -12.93 12.24
CA LEU A 125 18.31 -12.74 12.76
C LEU A 125 18.88 -11.44 12.17
N ASP A 126 19.20 -10.48 13.03
CA ASP A 126 19.77 -9.20 12.63
C ASP A 126 21.28 -9.23 12.91
N PHE A 127 22.07 -9.07 11.85
CA PHE A 127 23.54 -8.98 11.92
C PHE A 127 23.88 -7.50 11.70
N GLU A 128 24.14 -6.81 12.78
CA GLU A 128 24.39 -5.38 12.82
C GLU A 128 25.51 -5.08 13.81
N GLU A 129 26.47 -4.28 13.39
CA GLU A 129 27.56 -3.81 14.21
C GLU A 129 27.64 -2.28 14.08
N GLU A 130 28.06 -1.61 15.16
CA GLU A 130 28.33 -0.17 15.07
C GLU A 130 29.56 0.08 14.18
N ILE A 131 29.50 1.14 13.37
CA ILE A 131 30.65 1.53 12.56
C ILE A 131 31.80 1.92 13.49
N PRO A 132 33.04 1.46 13.24
CA PRO A 132 34.20 1.84 14.07
C PRO A 132 34.38 3.35 14.15
N ILE A 133 34.54 3.93 15.34
CA ILE A 133 34.76 5.37 15.55
C ILE A 133 36.09 5.81 14.88
N SER A 134 37.09 4.92 14.79
CA SER A 134 38.33 5.20 14.10
C SER A 134 38.11 5.52 12.63
N GLY A 135 38.64 6.66 12.14
CA GLY A 135 38.50 7.09 10.74
C GLY A 135 37.17 7.78 10.40
N GLU A 136 36.36 8.18 11.38
CA GLU A 136 35.08 8.85 11.17
C GLU A 136 35.21 10.12 10.32
N SER A 137 36.13 11.02 10.65
CA SER A 137 36.36 12.26 9.88
C SER A 137 36.82 11.99 8.45
N GLU A 138 37.59 10.92 8.22
CA GLU A 138 38.03 10.53 6.87
C GLU A 138 36.85 9.97 6.07
N ARG A 139 36.01 9.14 6.69
CA ARG A 139 34.80 8.59 6.06
C ARG A 139 33.82 9.70 5.67
N LEU A 140 33.58 10.65 6.56
CA LEU A 140 32.73 11.80 6.28
C LEU A 140 33.29 12.63 5.12
N ALA A 141 34.59 12.90 5.09
CA ALA A 141 35.23 13.63 3.99
C ALA A 141 35.12 12.88 2.66
N VAL A 142 35.28 11.55 2.67
CA VAL A 142 35.10 10.71 1.47
C VAL A 142 33.64 10.72 1.02
N LEU A 143 32.71 10.59 1.95
CA LEU A 143 31.26 10.63 1.69
C LEU A 143 30.87 11.97 1.07
N LEU A 144 31.23 13.10 1.68
CA LEU A 144 30.95 14.45 1.18
C LEU A 144 31.51 14.66 -0.22
N ASN A 145 32.78 14.30 -0.46
CA ASN A 145 33.38 14.40 -1.79
C ASN A 145 32.65 13.56 -2.84
N GLN A 146 32.21 12.35 -2.51
CA GLN A 146 31.41 11.51 -3.41
C GLN A 146 30.04 12.15 -3.70
N VAL A 147 29.37 12.69 -2.67
CA VAL A 147 28.07 13.35 -2.80
C VAL A 147 28.18 14.59 -3.67
N GLU A 148 29.12 15.50 -3.39
CA GLU A 148 29.32 16.73 -4.16
C GLU A 148 29.59 16.48 -5.64
N LYS A 149 30.42 15.46 -5.96
CA LYS A 149 30.67 15.06 -7.36
C LYS A 149 29.42 14.59 -8.10
N ASN A 150 28.46 14.00 -7.39
CA ASN A 150 27.24 13.47 -7.99
C ASN A 150 26.08 14.47 -7.97
N LEU A 151 26.08 15.45 -7.04
CA LEU A 151 25.07 16.51 -6.97
C LEU A 151 25.01 17.37 -8.24
N GLN A 152 26.14 17.55 -8.95
CA GLN A 152 26.18 18.35 -10.19
C GLN A 152 25.22 17.82 -11.29
N ASN A 153 24.87 16.55 -11.23
CA ASN A 153 24.03 15.89 -12.23
C ASN A 153 22.77 15.29 -11.63
N ALA A 154 22.45 15.58 -10.37
CA ALA A 154 21.27 15.07 -9.68
C ALA A 154 20.13 16.08 -9.73
N ASP A 155 18.92 15.61 -9.97
CA ASP A 155 17.69 16.40 -9.91
C ASP A 155 17.12 16.44 -8.49
N VAL A 156 17.47 15.46 -7.65
CA VAL A 156 17.04 15.36 -6.24
C VAL A 156 18.05 14.53 -5.44
N LEU A 157 18.21 14.86 -4.17
CA LEU A 157 18.92 14.07 -3.17
C LEU A 157 17.91 13.42 -2.22
N ILE A 158 18.04 12.11 -1.97
CA ILE A 158 17.30 11.40 -0.92
C ILE A 158 18.30 10.94 0.15
N LEU A 159 18.05 11.31 1.39
CA LEU A 159 18.80 10.88 2.57
C LEU A 159 17.96 9.86 3.32
N GLU A 160 18.47 8.61 3.41
CA GLU A 160 17.78 7.48 4.04
C GLU A 160 18.52 7.06 5.30
N ASP A 161 17.99 7.46 6.45
CA ASP A 161 18.59 7.23 7.78
C ASP A 161 17.94 6.01 8.45
N TYR A 162 18.76 5.00 8.75
CA TYR A 162 18.39 3.84 9.56
C TYR A 162 19.23 3.73 10.83
N ASP A 163 19.94 4.82 11.16
CA ASP A 163 20.80 4.91 12.34
C ASP A 163 21.92 3.83 12.35
N LYS A 164 22.53 3.63 11.14
CA LYS A 164 23.64 2.71 10.93
C LYS A 164 24.97 3.43 10.62
N GLY A 165 25.00 4.76 10.75
CA GLY A 165 26.21 5.56 10.76
C GLY A 165 26.62 6.19 9.42
N VAL A 166 25.87 6.02 8.32
CA VAL A 166 26.15 6.75 7.07
C VAL A 166 25.81 8.24 7.22
N LEU A 167 24.70 8.54 7.89
CA LEU A 167 24.17 9.90 8.04
C LEU A 167 24.48 10.47 9.44
N GLU A 168 25.75 10.43 9.89
CA GLU A 168 26.14 11.02 11.19
C GLU A 168 26.01 12.53 11.21
N GLU A 169 26.36 13.20 10.10
CA GLU A 169 26.23 14.64 9.89
C GLU A 169 25.36 14.98 8.68
N PRO A 170 24.04 14.72 8.72
CA PRO A 170 23.16 14.94 7.57
C PRO A 170 23.07 16.41 7.19
N GLY A 171 23.23 17.34 8.14
CA GLY A 171 23.27 18.79 7.89
C GLY A 171 24.36 19.23 6.91
N ALA A 172 25.51 18.54 6.90
CA ALA A 172 26.58 18.82 5.93
C ALA A 172 26.17 18.44 4.50
N LEU A 173 25.50 17.28 4.33
CA LEU A 173 24.97 16.81 3.04
C LEU A 173 23.84 17.71 2.52
N ILE A 174 22.94 18.14 3.41
CA ILE A 174 21.86 19.09 3.08
C ILE A 174 22.46 20.45 2.66
N SER A 175 23.48 20.94 3.38
CA SER A 175 24.15 22.19 3.03
C SER A 175 24.84 22.11 1.67
N ALA A 176 25.51 21.00 1.37
CA ALA A 176 26.08 20.75 0.05
C ALA A 176 24.98 20.78 -1.02
N SER A 177 23.87 20.08 -0.81
CA SER A 177 22.75 20.04 -1.75
C SER A 177 22.14 21.43 -2.01
N VAL A 178 21.97 22.25 -0.97
CA VAL A 178 21.52 23.65 -1.11
C VAL A 178 22.46 24.46 -1.99
N ASN A 179 23.79 24.30 -1.86
CA ASN A 179 24.77 25.00 -2.69
C ASN A 179 24.66 24.63 -4.17
N TYR A 180 24.24 23.40 -4.49
CA TYR A 180 24.00 22.95 -5.86
C TYR A 180 22.55 23.18 -6.33
N SER A 181 21.69 23.78 -5.49
CA SER A 181 20.24 23.98 -5.77
C SER A 181 19.49 22.67 -6.05
N VAL A 182 19.93 21.57 -5.46
CA VAL A 182 19.29 20.26 -5.56
C VAL A 182 18.33 20.08 -4.38
N PRO A 183 17.05 19.78 -4.60
CA PRO A 183 16.10 19.53 -3.51
C PRO A 183 16.43 18.25 -2.75
N VAL A 184 16.07 18.23 -1.44
CA VAL A 184 16.38 17.11 -0.52
C VAL A 184 15.11 16.52 0.08
N VAL A 185 14.98 15.22 0.01
CA VAL A 185 14.05 14.40 0.81
C VAL A 185 14.84 13.67 1.88
N VAL A 186 14.35 13.66 3.10
CA VAL A 186 14.94 12.90 4.22
C VAL A 186 13.92 11.95 4.79
N ASP A 187 14.30 10.68 4.93
CA ASP A 187 13.61 9.70 5.77
C ASP A 187 14.40 9.53 7.08
N PRO A 188 13.94 10.15 8.18
CA PRO A 188 14.69 10.19 9.43
C PRO A 188 14.40 8.95 10.29
N LYS A 189 15.32 8.59 11.20
CA LYS A 189 15.12 7.50 12.18
C LYS A 189 15.08 7.98 13.62
N SER A 190 16.22 8.34 14.16
CA SER A 190 16.38 8.60 15.60
C SER A 190 16.89 9.99 15.92
N LYS A 191 17.51 10.67 14.94
CA LYS A 191 18.11 11.99 15.13
C LYS A 191 17.07 13.08 15.29
N SER A 192 17.40 14.11 16.06
CA SER A 192 16.56 15.31 16.16
C SER A 192 16.30 15.92 14.79
N LEU A 193 15.10 16.44 14.57
CA LEU A 193 14.76 17.13 13.32
C LEU A 193 15.64 18.35 13.05
N SER A 194 16.32 18.91 14.06
CA SER A 194 17.28 19.99 13.91
C SER A 194 18.47 19.65 13.01
N GLU A 195 18.83 18.37 12.93
CA GLU A 195 19.90 17.86 12.07
C GLU A 195 19.53 17.93 10.57
N TYR A 196 18.25 18.01 10.26
CA TYR A 196 17.73 18.06 8.90
C TYR A 196 17.26 19.47 8.48
N ARG A 197 17.77 20.52 9.14
CA ARG A 197 17.50 21.92 8.81
C ARG A 197 17.66 22.19 7.31
N LYS A 198 16.73 22.96 6.73
CA LYS A 198 16.67 23.36 5.31
C LYS A 198 16.37 22.22 4.32
N ALA A 199 16.01 21.03 4.78
CA ALA A 199 15.50 20.00 3.90
C ALA A 199 14.19 20.45 3.20
N HIS A 200 13.95 19.92 2.00
CA HIS A 200 12.68 20.21 1.29
C HIS A 200 11.54 19.38 1.85
N VAL A 201 11.78 18.10 2.08
CA VAL A 201 10.83 17.20 2.70
C VAL A 201 11.52 16.37 3.78
N VAL A 202 10.89 16.27 4.95
CA VAL A 202 11.27 15.31 5.99
C VAL A 202 10.07 14.41 6.23
N LYS A 203 10.26 13.08 6.10
CA LYS A 203 9.19 12.07 6.09
C LYS A 203 9.30 11.08 7.26
N PRO A 204 9.05 11.45 8.50
CA PRO A 204 8.97 10.51 9.61
C PRO A 204 7.65 9.71 9.57
N ASN A 205 7.64 8.54 10.19
CA ASN A 205 6.38 7.96 10.63
C ASN A 205 5.91 8.60 11.96
N GLU A 206 4.67 8.32 12.37
CA GLU A 206 4.09 8.88 13.60
C GLU A 206 5.00 8.67 14.84
N LYS A 207 5.50 7.45 15.03
CA LYS A 207 6.36 7.11 16.17
C LYS A 207 7.71 7.83 16.10
N GLU A 208 8.30 7.89 14.94
CA GLU A 208 9.55 8.62 14.70
C GLU A 208 9.34 10.12 14.97
N PHE A 209 8.27 10.71 14.41
CA PHE A 209 7.98 12.13 14.65
C PHE A 209 7.82 12.45 16.14
N ARG A 210 7.08 11.64 16.90
CA ARG A 210 6.96 11.81 18.35
C ARG A 210 8.30 11.78 19.06
N ASN A 211 9.17 10.84 18.68
CA ASN A 211 10.47 10.66 19.32
C ASN A 211 11.46 11.80 19.01
N VAL A 212 11.43 12.35 17.78
CA VAL A 212 12.45 13.30 17.29
C VAL A 212 11.99 14.76 17.28
N SER A 213 10.71 15.03 17.46
CA SER A 213 10.16 16.39 17.43
C SER A 213 10.49 17.21 18.69
N GLY A 214 10.66 16.54 19.83
CA GLY A 214 10.84 17.20 21.13
C GLY A 214 9.61 18.01 21.59
N ARG A 215 8.40 17.74 21.02
CA ARG A 215 7.18 18.54 21.23
C ARG A 215 5.97 17.72 21.67
N ASP A 216 6.16 16.89 22.67
CA ASP A 216 5.16 15.93 23.17
C ASP A 216 3.82 16.56 23.64
N LYS A 217 3.79 17.88 23.87
CA LYS A 217 2.62 18.59 24.39
C LYS A 217 1.73 19.20 23.31
N LEU A 218 2.20 19.25 22.05
CA LEU A 218 1.43 19.78 20.93
C LEU A 218 0.77 18.64 20.14
N ASP A 219 -0.31 18.96 19.44
CA ASP A 219 -0.83 18.04 18.44
C ASP A 219 0.12 18.01 17.23
N PHE A 220 0.05 16.96 16.43
CA PHE A 220 0.98 16.76 15.32
C PHE A 220 1.03 17.92 14.32
N PRO A 221 -0.10 18.43 13.79
CA PRO A 221 -0.07 19.50 12.83
C PRO A 221 0.56 20.77 13.36
N GLU A 222 0.28 21.12 14.61
CA GLU A 222 0.83 22.32 15.25
C GLU A 222 2.34 22.18 15.49
N ALA A 223 2.79 21.02 16.02
CA ALA A 223 4.19 20.73 16.23
C ALA A 223 4.98 20.74 14.90
N ALA A 224 4.43 20.13 13.86
CA ALA A 224 5.08 20.06 12.54
C ALA A 224 5.19 21.43 11.90
N ARG A 225 4.15 22.27 11.92
CA ARG A 225 4.21 23.66 11.40
C ARG A 225 5.24 24.51 12.11
N ALA A 226 5.29 24.41 13.45
CA ALA A 226 6.27 25.14 14.23
C ALA A 226 7.72 24.73 13.85
N LEU A 227 7.96 23.43 13.66
CA LEU A 227 9.26 22.89 13.24
C LEU A 227 9.61 23.27 11.78
N CYS A 228 8.65 23.30 10.87
CA CYS A 228 8.86 23.81 9.50
C CYS A 228 9.39 25.25 9.53
N THR A 229 8.80 26.12 10.37
CA THR A 229 9.24 27.50 10.50
C THR A 229 10.62 27.62 11.17
N GLU A 230 10.83 26.93 12.30
CA GLU A 230 12.05 27.03 13.11
C GLU A 230 13.28 26.46 12.38
N LEU A 231 13.10 25.34 11.68
CA LEU A 231 14.16 24.61 11.02
C LEU A 231 14.29 24.93 9.52
N GLU A 232 13.48 25.84 9.00
CA GLU A 232 13.46 26.18 7.58
C GLU A 232 13.20 24.94 6.68
N ILE A 233 12.48 23.92 7.20
CA ILE A 233 12.06 22.74 6.45
C ILE A 233 10.81 23.14 5.65
N LYS A 234 10.78 22.86 4.34
CA LYS A 234 9.63 23.28 3.53
C LYS A 234 8.37 22.46 3.85
N ASN A 235 8.52 21.14 3.99
CA ASN A 235 7.40 20.25 4.30
C ASN A 235 7.83 19.14 5.28
N ILE A 236 6.99 18.86 6.27
CA ILE A 236 7.07 17.65 7.09
C ILE A 236 5.87 16.78 6.73
N VAL A 237 6.14 15.58 6.19
CA VAL A 237 5.13 14.60 5.77
C VAL A 237 5.17 13.43 6.74
N ILE A 238 4.16 13.33 7.62
CA ILE A 238 4.10 12.26 8.65
C ILE A 238 3.26 11.13 8.09
N THR A 239 3.84 9.92 7.98
CA THR A 239 3.10 8.71 7.60
C THR A 239 2.38 8.12 8.80
N LEU A 240 1.06 7.85 8.66
CA LEU A 240 0.13 7.46 9.73
C LEU A 240 -0.40 6.03 9.55
N GLY A 241 0.26 5.20 8.74
CA GLY A 241 -0.17 3.83 8.46
C GLY A 241 -1.52 3.78 7.74
N GLU A 242 -2.49 3.11 8.34
CA GLU A 242 -3.86 2.98 7.81
C GLU A 242 -4.62 4.30 7.70
N ASP A 243 -4.21 5.32 8.43
CA ASP A 243 -4.80 6.66 8.37
C ASP A 243 -4.22 7.52 7.23
N GLY A 244 -3.15 7.07 6.53
CA GLY A 244 -2.58 7.79 5.39
C GLY A 244 -1.43 8.71 5.77
N MET A 245 -1.46 9.99 5.35
CA MET A 245 -0.35 10.93 5.54
C MET A 245 -0.83 12.32 5.97
N SER A 246 -0.15 12.91 6.96
CA SER A 246 -0.31 14.32 7.35
C SER A 246 0.77 15.16 6.70
N VAL A 247 0.40 16.15 5.92
CA VAL A 247 1.30 17.05 5.21
C VAL A 247 1.27 18.42 5.85
N ASN A 248 2.43 18.93 6.22
CA ASN A 248 2.55 20.15 6.98
C ASN A 248 3.64 21.06 6.39
N ASP A 249 3.32 22.32 6.22
CA ASP A 249 4.27 23.40 5.95
C ASP A 249 4.19 24.49 7.03
N SER A 250 4.88 25.62 6.87
CA SER A 250 4.84 26.70 7.86
C SER A 250 3.48 27.41 8.00
N ALA A 251 2.59 27.28 7.01
CA ALA A 251 1.33 27.99 6.94
C ALA A 251 0.11 27.09 7.19
N ALA A 252 0.13 25.85 6.70
CA ALA A 252 -1.03 24.97 6.67
C ALA A 252 -0.66 23.51 6.97
N SER A 253 -1.70 22.75 7.31
CA SER A 253 -1.66 21.29 7.41
C SER A 253 -2.86 20.72 6.69
N TYR A 254 -2.68 19.61 5.99
CA TYR A 254 -3.78 18.86 5.39
C TYR A 254 -3.51 17.35 5.49
N HIS A 255 -4.57 16.57 5.36
CA HIS A 255 -4.53 15.13 5.49
C HIS A 255 -4.81 14.47 4.13
N VAL A 256 -4.00 13.47 3.80
CA VAL A 256 -4.20 12.58 2.63
C VAL A 256 -4.58 11.21 3.17
N PRO A 257 -5.84 10.77 3.06
CA PRO A 257 -6.29 9.50 3.59
C PRO A 257 -5.62 8.32 2.87
N ALA A 258 -5.38 7.22 3.60
CA ALA A 258 -4.86 6.00 2.99
C ALA A 258 -5.85 5.44 1.97
N ARG A 259 -5.31 4.75 0.94
CA ARG A 259 -6.15 3.99 0.03
C ARG A 259 -6.52 2.65 0.67
N PRO A 260 -7.79 2.23 0.60
CA PRO A 260 -8.19 0.91 1.06
C PRO A 260 -7.51 -0.18 0.22
N VAL A 261 -6.72 -1.05 0.86
CA VAL A 261 -6.07 -2.20 0.23
C VAL A 261 -5.92 -3.33 1.24
N ASP A 262 -5.87 -4.56 0.75
CA ASP A 262 -5.53 -5.71 1.59
C ASP A 262 -4.04 -5.65 1.93
N VAL A 263 -3.74 -5.54 3.22
CA VAL A 263 -2.36 -5.44 3.71
C VAL A 263 -1.78 -6.83 3.82
N PHE A 264 -0.76 -7.12 3.00
CA PHE A 264 -0.01 -8.37 3.06
C PHE A 264 1.29 -8.18 3.88
N ASP A 265 2.07 -7.13 3.58
CA ASP A 265 3.33 -6.80 4.27
C ASP A 265 3.61 -5.31 4.16
N VAL A 266 3.84 -4.64 5.27
CA VAL A 266 4.13 -3.19 5.31
C VAL A 266 5.61 -2.86 5.06
N THR A 267 6.46 -3.89 4.90
CA THR A 267 7.91 -3.71 4.74
C THR A 267 8.24 -2.95 3.44
N GLY A 268 9.02 -1.89 3.54
CA GLY A 268 9.46 -1.10 2.39
C GLY A 268 8.46 -0.04 1.88
N ALA A 269 7.27 0.08 2.49
CA ALA A 269 6.31 1.13 2.13
C ALA A 269 6.88 2.55 2.36
N GLY A 270 7.64 2.74 3.44
CA GLY A 270 8.35 3.98 3.74
C GLY A 270 9.39 4.35 2.68
N ASP A 271 10.24 3.38 2.33
CA ASP A 271 11.29 3.53 1.30
C ASP A 271 10.68 3.86 -0.07
N THR A 272 9.58 3.19 -0.42
CA THR A 272 8.84 3.46 -1.66
C THR A 272 8.25 4.87 -1.65
N ALA A 273 7.67 5.31 -0.54
CA ALA A 273 7.16 6.67 -0.39
C ALA A 273 8.28 7.70 -0.56
N ALA A 274 9.45 7.49 0.07
CA ALA A 274 10.61 8.38 -0.06
C ALA A 274 11.11 8.47 -1.52
N ALA A 275 11.20 7.32 -2.21
CA ALA A 275 11.58 7.27 -3.62
C ALA A 275 10.61 8.07 -4.51
N VAL A 276 9.30 7.89 -4.33
CA VAL A 276 8.27 8.56 -5.12
C VAL A 276 8.19 10.06 -4.80
N MET A 277 8.32 10.45 -3.53
CA MET A 277 8.39 11.87 -3.15
C MET A 277 9.60 12.56 -3.77
N GLY A 278 10.76 11.89 -3.78
CA GLY A 278 11.96 12.37 -4.45
C GLY A 278 11.75 12.58 -5.95
N LEU A 279 11.17 11.59 -6.63
CA LEU A 279 10.86 11.69 -8.06
C LEU A 279 9.85 12.80 -8.38
N GLY A 280 8.82 12.97 -7.55
CA GLY A 280 7.86 14.07 -7.69
C GLY A 280 8.51 15.44 -7.52
N LEU A 281 9.43 15.59 -6.55
CA LEU A 281 10.24 16.80 -6.40
C LEU A 281 11.14 17.06 -7.62
N ALA A 282 11.78 16.02 -8.17
CA ALA A 282 12.60 16.12 -9.36
C ALA A 282 11.81 16.56 -10.59
N LEU A 283 10.52 16.24 -10.65
CA LEU A 283 9.59 16.73 -11.68
C LEU A 283 9.04 18.14 -11.41
N GLY A 284 9.32 18.72 -10.24
CA GLY A 284 8.78 20.02 -9.83
C GLY A 284 7.29 19.99 -9.49
N MET A 285 6.76 18.82 -9.09
CA MET A 285 5.36 18.64 -8.69
C MET A 285 5.04 19.41 -7.43
N SER A 286 3.76 19.77 -7.24
CA SER A 286 3.29 20.33 -5.96
C SER A 286 3.38 19.26 -4.86
N VAL A 287 3.44 19.70 -3.59
CA VAL A 287 3.49 18.75 -2.45
C VAL A 287 2.25 17.87 -2.39
N GLN A 288 1.08 18.40 -2.75
CA GLN A 288 -0.16 17.65 -2.83
C GLN A 288 -0.07 16.50 -3.84
N ASP A 289 0.49 16.79 -5.02
CA ASP A 289 0.57 15.81 -6.10
C ASP A 289 1.59 14.72 -5.77
N PHE A 290 2.81 15.07 -5.34
CA PHE A 290 3.80 14.03 -5.07
C PHE A 290 3.48 13.20 -3.81
N VAL A 291 2.81 13.76 -2.79
CA VAL A 291 2.32 12.98 -1.64
C VAL A 291 1.15 12.08 -2.03
N GLY A 292 0.23 12.58 -2.85
CA GLY A 292 -0.82 11.76 -3.44
C GLY A 292 -0.25 10.57 -4.22
N LEU A 293 0.78 10.82 -5.04
CA LEU A 293 1.51 9.80 -5.80
C LEU A 293 2.19 8.77 -4.86
N ALA A 294 2.87 9.25 -3.81
CA ALA A 294 3.52 8.41 -2.81
C ALA A 294 2.52 7.53 -2.04
N ASN A 295 1.33 8.07 -1.72
CA ASN A 295 0.26 7.33 -1.06
C ASN A 295 -0.25 6.17 -1.93
N VAL A 296 -0.42 6.39 -3.23
CA VAL A 296 -0.75 5.31 -4.20
C VAL A 296 0.36 4.28 -4.25
N ALA A 297 1.61 4.71 -4.39
CA ALA A 297 2.76 3.81 -4.46
C ALA A 297 2.89 2.93 -3.21
N SER A 298 2.74 3.51 -2.02
CA SER A 298 2.73 2.78 -0.75
C SER A 298 1.61 1.74 -0.71
N SER A 299 0.40 2.09 -1.17
CA SER A 299 -0.73 1.14 -1.21
C SER A 299 -0.45 -0.08 -2.10
N LEU A 300 0.25 0.11 -3.22
CA LEU A 300 0.62 -0.99 -4.12
C LEU A 300 1.68 -1.92 -3.53
N VAL A 301 2.62 -1.36 -2.74
CA VAL A 301 3.71 -2.15 -2.13
C VAL A 301 3.21 -3.00 -0.99
N ILE A 302 2.33 -2.50 -0.12
CA ILE A 302 1.83 -3.26 1.03
C ILE A 302 0.98 -4.49 0.65
N GLY A 303 0.52 -4.59 -0.59
CA GLY A 303 -0.09 -5.79 -1.16
C GLY A 303 0.92 -6.86 -1.63
N LYS A 304 2.24 -6.61 -1.51
CA LYS A 304 3.31 -7.53 -1.93
C LYS A 304 4.06 -8.10 -0.73
N LEU A 305 4.76 -9.21 -0.90
CA LEU A 305 5.59 -9.84 0.15
C LEU A 305 6.98 -9.21 0.20
N GLY A 306 7.38 -8.68 1.35
CA GLY A 306 8.71 -8.12 1.61
C GLY A 306 8.99 -6.83 0.83
N THR A 307 10.28 -6.47 0.72
CA THR A 307 10.74 -5.28 -0.03
C THR A 307 10.65 -5.52 -1.55
N ALA A 308 9.45 -5.40 -2.11
CA ALA A 308 9.21 -5.53 -3.54
C ALA A 308 9.05 -4.14 -4.19
N PRO A 309 9.82 -3.78 -5.23
CA PRO A 309 9.66 -2.50 -5.90
C PRO A 309 8.37 -2.46 -6.73
N ILE A 310 7.94 -1.23 -7.06
CA ILE A 310 6.85 -1.00 -8.02
C ILE A 310 7.43 -0.49 -9.35
N SER A 311 6.84 -0.92 -10.45
CA SER A 311 7.17 -0.42 -11.78
C SER A 311 6.36 0.81 -12.16
N GLY A 312 6.87 1.59 -13.13
CA GLY A 312 6.13 2.73 -13.69
C GLY A 312 4.74 2.37 -14.21
N PRO A 313 4.57 1.26 -14.98
CA PRO A 313 3.25 0.79 -15.41
C PRO A 313 2.32 0.42 -14.25
N GLU A 314 2.81 -0.25 -13.19
CA GLU A 314 2.00 -0.55 -12.00
C GLU A 314 1.54 0.73 -11.28
N LEU A 315 2.43 1.72 -11.13
CA LEU A 315 2.08 2.99 -10.54
C LEU A 315 1.01 3.71 -11.36
N LYS A 316 1.18 3.78 -12.69
CA LYS A 316 0.17 4.37 -13.60
C LYS A 316 -1.17 3.64 -13.49
N ALA A 317 -1.17 2.32 -13.50
CA ALA A 317 -2.39 1.53 -13.31
C ALA A 317 -3.04 1.81 -11.95
N GLY A 318 -2.24 1.91 -10.87
CA GLY A 318 -2.72 2.26 -9.53
C GLY A 318 -3.32 3.67 -9.44
N LEU A 319 -2.79 4.64 -10.20
CA LEU A 319 -3.32 6.00 -10.27
C LEU A 319 -4.65 6.08 -11.01
N MET A 320 -4.79 5.27 -12.06
CA MET A 320 -6.04 5.18 -12.83
C MET A 320 -7.13 4.40 -12.09
N ARG A 321 -6.74 3.55 -11.12
CA ARG A 321 -7.68 2.96 -10.17
C ARG A 321 -8.11 4.04 -9.18
N GLU A 322 -9.17 4.80 -9.50
CA GLU A 322 -9.90 5.45 -8.42
C GLU A 322 -10.32 4.36 -7.45
N PRO A 323 -10.18 4.55 -6.12
CA PRO A 323 -10.81 3.64 -5.19
C PRO A 323 -12.29 3.74 -5.45
N LEU A 324 -12.82 2.77 -6.20
CA LEU A 324 -14.26 2.64 -6.41
C LEU A 324 -14.81 2.37 -5.00
N GLY A 325 -15.40 3.41 -4.38
CA GLY A 325 -15.85 3.35 -2.99
C GLY A 325 -16.73 2.13 -2.77
N ARG A 326 -16.54 1.45 -1.64
CA ARG A 326 -17.47 0.41 -1.18
C ARG A 326 -18.66 1.03 -0.49
N GLY A 327 -19.78 0.38 -0.48
CA GLY A 327 -20.93 0.80 0.33
C GLY A 327 -22.27 0.76 -0.36
N VAL A 328 -23.25 1.45 0.26
CA VAL A 328 -24.60 1.59 -0.28
C VAL A 328 -24.63 2.73 -1.29
N LEU A 329 -25.08 2.46 -2.49
CA LEU A 329 -25.07 3.39 -3.62
C LEU A 329 -26.50 3.71 -4.11
N GLU A 330 -26.65 4.89 -4.70
CA GLU A 330 -27.80 5.22 -5.53
C GLU A 330 -27.63 4.71 -6.97
N LYS A 331 -28.72 4.59 -7.72
CA LYS A 331 -28.71 3.97 -9.06
C LYS A 331 -27.82 4.70 -10.07
N SER A 332 -27.74 6.04 -9.98
CA SER A 332 -26.85 6.87 -10.81
C SER A 332 -25.37 6.52 -10.56
N ASP A 333 -24.99 6.48 -9.30
CA ASP A 333 -23.61 6.31 -8.86
C ASP A 333 -23.12 4.87 -9.15
N LEU A 334 -24.02 3.87 -8.96
CA LEU A 334 -23.71 2.48 -9.29
C LEU A 334 -23.40 2.31 -10.79
N LYS A 335 -24.17 2.99 -11.67
CA LYS A 335 -23.91 2.91 -13.11
C LYS A 335 -22.53 3.44 -13.49
N GLU A 336 -22.16 4.59 -12.95
CA GLU A 336 -20.85 5.21 -13.21
C GLU A 336 -19.72 4.36 -12.67
N ILE A 337 -19.83 3.88 -11.43
CA ILE A 337 -18.83 3.04 -10.76
C ILE A 337 -18.65 1.70 -11.49
N VAL A 338 -19.71 1.04 -11.88
CA VAL A 338 -19.65 -0.22 -12.63
C VAL A 338 -19.00 -0.01 -14.00
N GLN A 339 -19.31 1.09 -14.68
CA GLN A 339 -18.67 1.38 -15.98
C GLN A 339 -17.17 1.62 -15.80
N GLN A 340 -16.76 2.36 -14.76
CA GLN A 340 -15.34 2.57 -14.44
C GLN A 340 -14.64 1.25 -14.15
N ALA A 341 -15.24 0.34 -13.36
CA ALA A 341 -14.68 -0.98 -13.08
C ALA A 341 -14.48 -1.80 -14.37
N LYS A 342 -15.47 -1.81 -15.26
CA LYS A 342 -15.38 -2.49 -16.57
C LYS A 342 -14.30 -1.90 -17.46
N ASP A 343 -14.17 -0.58 -17.49
CA ASP A 343 -13.14 0.12 -18.28
C ASP A 343 -11.73 -0.23 -17.77
N MET A 344 -11.60 -0.62 -16.49
CA MET A 344 -10.39 -1.16 -15.89
C MET A 344 -10.18 -2.66 -16.13
N GLY A 345 -11.11 -3.33 -16.81
CA GLY A 345 -11.07 -4.77 -17.06
C GLY A 345 -11.50 -5.64 -15.88
N GLU A 346 -12.16 -5.05 -14.87
CA GLU A 346 -12.67 -5.80 -13.72
C GLU A 346 -13.96 -6.55 -14.07
N THR A 347 -14.08 -7.78 -13.58
CA THR A 347 -15.24 -8.66 -13.76
C THR A 347 -16.30 -8.35 -12.71
N ILE A 348 -17.50 -7.97 -13.13
CA ILE A 348 -18.61 -7.59 -12.25
C ILE A 348 -19.50 -8.78 -11.97
N VAL A 349 -19.59 -9.17 -10.72
CA VAL A 349 -20.52 -10.17 -10.21
C VAL A 349 -21.74 -9.49 -9.60
N PHE A 350 -22.95 -9.99 -9.91
CA PHE A 350 -24.19 -9.44 -9.39
C PHE A 350 -25.01 -10.54 -8.72
N THR A 351 -25.55 -10.22 -7.56
CA THR A 351 -26.57 -11.05 -6.91
C THR A 351 -27.68 -10.21 -6.31
N ASN A 352 -28.84 -10.79 -6.07
CA ASN A 352 -29.96 -10.11 -5.42
C ASN A 352 -30.67 -10.96 -4.37
N GLY A 353 -31.25 -10.30 -3.37
CA GLY A 353 -32.04 -10.95 -2.35
C GLY A 353 -32.64 -10.02 -1.31
N CYS A 354 -33.46 -10.58 -0.41
CA CYS A 354 -34.06 -9.83 0.69
C CYS A 354 -33.09 -9.62 1.86
N PHE A 355 -32.25 -10.59 2.16
CA PHE A 355 -31.31 -10.61 3.29
C PHE A 355 -31.93 -10.07 4.59
N ASP A 356 -33.16 -10.52 4.91
CA ASP A 356 -34.00 -9.97 5.97
C ASP A 356 -33.36 -10.16 7.37
N ILE A 357 -32.86 -11.38 7.65
CA ILE A 357 -32.04 -11.69 8.82
C ILE A 357 -30.75 -12.31 8.30
N LEU A 358 -29.63 -11.61 8.45
CA LEU A 358 -28.33 -12.11 8.02
C LEU A 358 -27.91 -13.29 8.93
N HIS A 359 -27.39 -14.35 8.33
CA HIS A 359 -26.86 -15.53 9.02
C HIS A 359 -25.66 -16.10 8.26
N ALA A 360 -24.90 -17.02 8.87
CA ALA A 360 -23.69 -17.59 8.30
C ALA A 360 -23.86 -18.09 6.85
N GLY A 361 -24.97 -18.73 6.51
CA GLY A 361 -25.24 -19.17 5.14
C GLY A 361 -25.30 -18.04 4.10
N HIS A 362 -25.74 -16.83 4.50
CA HIS A 362 -25.66 -15.66 3.61
C HIS A 362 -24.21 -15.19 3.44
N VAL A 363 -23.41 -15.18 4.53
CA VAL A 363 -21.99 -14.76 4.48
C VAL A 363 -21.22 -15.68 3.55
N THR A 364 -21.27 -16.99 3.76
CA THR A 364 -20.59 -17.99 2.91
C THR A 364 -21.02 -17.88 1.44
N TYR A 365 -22.33 -17.69 1.19
CA TYR A 365 -22.84 -17.49 -0.16
C TYR A 365 -22.26 -16.25 -0.85
N LEU A 366 -22.17 -15.12 -0.14
CA LEU A 366 -21.62 -13.88 -0.69
C LEU A 366 -20.09 -13.99 -0.90
N GLU A 367 -19.38 -14.70 0.00
CA GLU A 367 -17.96 -15.01 -0.19
C GLU A 367 -17.70 -15.88 -1.42
N GLU A 368 -18.54 -16.89 -1.66
CA GLU A 368 -18.43 -17.74 -2.87
C GLU A 368 -18.78 -16.96 -4.13
N ALA A 369 -19.79 -16.09 -4.09
CA ALA A 369 -20.15 -15.24 -5.20
C ALA A 369 -19.00 -14.27 -5.54
N ALA A 370 -18.38 -13.63 -4.55
CA ALA A 370 -17.27 -12.71 -4.75
C ALA A 370 -16.05 -13.34 -5.42
N LYS A 371 -15.78 -14.63 -5.17
CA LYS A 371 -14.67 -15.38 -5.81
C LYS A 371 -14.80 -15.56 -7.31
N LEU A 372 -15.97 -15.29 -7.89
CA LEU A 372 -16.22 -15.45 -9.32
C LEU A 372 -15.78 -14.26 -10.16
N GLY A 373 -15.48 -13.12 -9.53
CA GLY A 373 -15.01 -11.91 -10.24
C GLY A 373 -14.27 -10.96 -9.31
N ASP A 374 -14.08 -9.73 -9.76
CA ASP A 374 -13.29 -8.72 -9.06
C ASP A 374 -14.17 -7.81 -8.18
N ARG A 375 -15.45 -7.64 -8.52
CA ARG A 375 -16.40 -6.79 -7.78
C ARG A 375 -17.75 -7.48 -7.61
N LEU A 376 -18.28 -7.45 -6.37
CA LEU A 376 -19.60 -7.99 -6.05
C LEU A 376 -20.62 -6.87 -5.79
N VAL A 377 -21.65 -6.81 -6.63
CA VAL A 377 -22.86 -6.00 -6.46
C VAL A 377 -23.95 -6.81 -5.80
N VAL A 378 -24.47 -6.36 -4.67
CA VAL A 378 -25.59 -6.97 -3.97
C VAL A 378 -26.83 -6.07 -4.07
N ALA A 379 -27.85 -6.49 -4.81
CA ALA A 379 -29.12 -5.79 -4.91
C ALA A 379 -30.09 -6.27 -3.83
N LEU A 380 -30.53 -5.35 -2.96
CA LEU A 380 -31.44 -5.62 -1.86
C LEU A 380 -32.87 -5.19 -2.19
N ASN A 381 -33.84 -6.11 -2.03
CA ASN A 381 -35.25 -5.74 -2.05
C ASN A 381 -35.57 -4.70 -0.95
N LYS A 382 -36.17 -3.56 -1.29
CA LYS A 382 -36.67 -2.58 -0.30
C LYS A 382 -37.83 -3.16 0.50
N ASP A 383 -38.22 -2.51 1.59
CA ASP A 383 -39.19 -3.05 2.53
C ASP A 383 -40.55 -3.36 1.89
N SER A 384 -41.01 -2.50 0.99
CA SER A 384 -42.26 -2.69 0.20
C SER A 384 -42.20 -3.93 -0.67
N SER A 385 -41.09 -4.17 -1.39
CA SER A 385 -40.88 -5.36 -2.22
C SER A 385 -40.80 -6.62 -1.34
N VAL A 386 -40.08 -6.61 -0.22
CA VAL A 386 -40.04 -7.75 0.71
C VAL A 386 -41.42 -8.08 1.28
N ALA A 387 -42.24 -7.07 1.61
CA ALA A 387 -43.60 -7.29 2.11
C ALA A 387 -44.50 -7.97 1.05
N ARG A 388 -44.37 -7.59 -0.23
CA ARG A 388 -45.09 -8.25 -1.32
C ARG A 388 -44.64 -9.69 -1.53
N LEU A 389 -43.34 -9.95 -1.47
CA LEU A 389 -42.76 -11.27 -1.73
C LEU A 389 -42.92 -12.26 -0.56
N LYS A 390 -42.80 -11.82 0.68
CA LYS A 390 -42.77 -12.68 1.90
C LYS A 390 -43.97 -12.55 2.81
N GLY A 391 -44.91 -11.65 2.52
CA GLY A 391 -46.17 -11.45 3.22
C GLY A 391 -46.10 -10.46 4.39
N VAL A 392 -47.24 -10.33 5.08
CA VAL A 392 -47.42 -9.36 6.18
C VAL A 392 -46.48 -9.67 7.35
N GLY A 393 -45.84 -8.62 7.89
CA GLY A 393 -44.89 -8.71 8.99
C GLY A 393 -43.45 -8.93 8.54
N ARG A 394 -43.17 -8.82 7.25
CA ARG A 394 -41.82 -8.81 6.64
C ARG A 394 -41.55 -7.48 5.92
N PRO A 395 -40.29 -7.02 5.89
CA PRO A 395 -39.11 -7.60 6.54
C PRO A 395 -39.12 -7.38 8.05
N ILE A 396 -38.34 -8.16 8.80
CA ILE A 396 -38.09 -7.97 10.24
C ILE A 396 -37.11 -6.84 10.44
N VAL A 397 -36.04 -6.81 9.63
CA VAL A 397 -35.03 -5.76 9.67
C VAL A 397 -35.27 -4.78 8.52
N LYS A 398 -35.34 -3.49 8.83
CA LYS A 398 -35.55 -2.40 7.88
C LYS A 398 -34.41 -2.34 6.83
N TYR A 399 -34.75 -1.84 5.63
CA TYR A 399 -33.81 -1.75 4.50
C TYR A 399 -32.47 -1.10 4.88
N ASP A 400 -32.51 0.08 5.54
CA ASP A 400 -31.28 0.82 5.87
C ASP A 400 -30.32 -0.01 6.74
N ALA A 401 -30.85 -0.74 7.73
CA ALA A 401 -30.07 -1.59 8.59
C ALA A 401 -29.56 -2.84 7.84
N ARG A 402 -30.37 -3.43 6.94
CA ARG A 402 -29.93 -4.57 6.09
C ARG A 402 -28.83 -4.13 5.13
N ALA A 403 -28.99 -2.98 4.49
CA ALA A 403 -28.02 -2.44 3.54
C ALA A 403 -26.68 -2.12 4.26
N LEU A 404 -26.73 -1.53 5.44
CA LEU A 404 -25.54 -1.23 6.25
C LEU A 404 -24.80 -2.51 6.66
N VAL A 405 -25.52 -3.54 7.13
CA VAL A 405 -24.89 -4.81 7.55
C VAL A 405 -24.27 -5.55 6.35
N VAL A 406 -24.97 -5.59 5.21
CA VAL A 406 -24.46 -6.26 4.00
C VAL A 406 -23.27 -5.51 3.40
N SER A 407 -23.28 -4.18 3.41
CA SER A 407 -22.17 -3.36 2.91
C SER A 407 -20.92 -3.41 3.82
N GLY A 408 -21.07 -3.84 5.06
CA GLY A 408 -19.97 -4.07 5.99
C GLY A 408 -19.30 -5.46 5.82
N LEU A 409 -19.79 -6.33 4.94
CA LEU A 409 -19.14 -7.60 4.65
C LEU A 409 -17.96 -7.39 3.70
N GLU A 410 -16.82 -8.00 4.02
CA GLU A 410 -15.58 -7.90 3.25
C GLU A 410 -15.75 -8.35 1.79
N SER A 411 -16.60 -9.34 1.54
CA SER A 411 -16.90 -9.89 0.22
C SER A 411 -17.80 -9.00 -0.64
N VAL A 412 -18.38 -7.91 -0.11
CA VAL A 412 -19.35 -7.07 -0.81
C VAL A 412 -18.72 -5.71 -1.15
N ASP A 413 -18.71 -5.33 -2.43
CA ASP A 413 -18.21 -4.02 -2.85
C ASP A 413 -19.35 -2.99 -2.86
N TRP A 414 -20.46 -3.29 -3.52
CA TRP A 414 -21.55 -2.33 -3.66
C TRP A 414 -22.91 -2.93 -3.32
N VAL A 415 -23.69 -2.15 -2.59
CA VAL A 415 -25.06 -2.49 -2.23
C VAL A 415 -26.02 -1.48 -2.85
N ILE A 416 -27.09 -1.95 -3.47
CA ILE A 416 -28.13 -1.10 -4.02
C ILE A 416 -29.52 -1.59 -3.63
N GLY A 417 -30.44 -0.66 -3.35
CA GLY A 417 -31.84 -0.99 -3.08
C GLY A 417 -32.71 -0.91 -4.33
N PHE A 418 -33.64 -1.87 -4.49
CA PHE A 418 -34.67 -1.81 -5.51
C PHE A 418 -36.04 -2.15 -4.96
N ASP A 419 -37.08 -1.57 -5.52
CA ASP A 419 -38.47 -1.72 -5.06
C ASP A 419 -39.33 -2.60 -5.98
N GLU A 420 -38.82 -2.90 -7.16
CA GLU A 420 -39.46 -3.78 -8.14
C GLU A 420 -39.51 -5.23 -7.60
N ASP A 421 -40.40 -6.06 -8.14
CA ASP A 421 -40.53 -7.46 -7.75
C ASP A 421 -39.39 -8.32 -8.30
N THR A 422 -38.74 -7.86 -9.40
CA THR A 422 -37.59 -8.51 -10.04
C THR A 422 -36.44 -7.53 -10.22
N PRO A 423 -35.16 -7.99 -10.29
CA PRO A 423 -33.99 -7.15 -10.44
C PRO A 423 -33.71 -6.73 -11.90
N GLU A 424 -34.59 -6.99 -12.85
CA GLU A 424 -34.34 -6.85 -14.29
C GLU A 424 -33.92 -5.43 -14.68
N ALA A 425 -34.56 -4.38 -14.17
CA ALA A 425 -34.22 -2.98 -14.44
C ALA A 425 -32.81 -2.60 -13.92
N LEU A 426 -32.32 -3.27 -12.87
CA LEU A 426 -30.96 -3.11 -12.41
C LEU A 426 -29.96 -3.90 -13.27
N LEU A 427 -30.33 -5.11 -13.69
CA LEU A 427 -29.48 -5.92 -14.58
C LEU A 427 -29.28 -5.24 -15.94
N GLU A 428 -30.30 -4.59 -16.51
CA GLU A 428 -30.18 -3.74 -17.71
C GLU A 428 -29.23 -2.56 -17.50
N THR A 429 -29.18 -2.00 -16.29
CA THR A 429 -28.33 -0.85 -15.94
C THR A 429 -26.89 -1.26 -15.69
N VAL A 430 -26.68 -2.33 -14.94
CA VAL A 430 -25.37 -2.83 -14.46
C VAL A 430 -24.69 -3.67 -15.55
N GLN A 431 -25.47 -4.46 -16.30
CA GLN A 431 -25.00 -5.43 -17.30
C GLN A 431 -23.83 -6.29 -16.74
N PRO A 432 -24.02 -7.02 -15.62
CA PRO A 432 -22.94 -7.72 -14.98
C PRO A 432 -22.36 -8.82 -15.88
N ASP A 433 -21.07 -9.16 -15.67
CA ASP A 433 -20.41 -10.25 -16.37
C ASP A 433 -20.87 -11.60 -15.85
N ILE A 434 -21.25 -11.66 -14.55
CA ILE A 434 -21.73 -12.89 -13.90
C ILE A 434 -22.94 -12.56 -13.02
N LEU A 435 -24.07 -13.17 -13.32
CA LEU A 435 -25.25 -13.19 -12.44
C LEU A 435 -25.21 -14.43 -11.56
N VAL A 436 -25.25 -14.26 -10.23
CA VAL A 436 -25.21 -15.35 -9.27
C VAL A 436 -26.53 -15.48 -8.53
N LYS A 437 -27.02 -16.72 -8.36
CA LYS A 437 -28.18 -17.04 -7.55
C LYS A 437 -27.86 -18.22 -6.62
N GLY A 438 -28.33 -18.15 -5.38
CA GLY A 438 -28.23 -19.26 -4.45
C GLY A 438 -29.52 -20.09 -4.45
N GLY A 439 -29.41 -21.40 -4.47
CA GLY A 439 -30.53 -22.32 -4.38
C GLY A 439 -30.49 -23.48 -5.38
N ASP A 440 -31.57 -24.24 -5.44
CA ASP A 440 -31.74 -25.41 -6.31
C ASP A 440 -32.44 -25.03 -7.63
N TYR A 441 -32.00 -23.94 -8.26
CA TYR A 441 -32.50 -23.50 -9.57
C TYR A 441 -31.61 -24.03 -10.69
N THR A 442 -32.18 -24.21 -11.88
CA THR A 442 -31.37 -24.29 -13.10
C THR A 442 -30.99 -22.88 -13.55
N GLU A 443 -29.85 -22.72 -14.25
CA GLU A 443 -29.40 -21.40 -14.73
C GLU A 443 -30.45 -20.69 -15.59
N ASP A 444 -31.31 -21.44 -16.28
CA ASP A 444 -32.38 -20.89 -17.14
C ASP A 444 -33.61 -20.41 -16.34
N GLU A 445 -33.80 -20.89 -15.12
CA GLU A 445 -34.87 -20.44 -14.23
C GLU A 445 -34.52 -19.16 -13.45
N VAL A 446 -33.27 -18.69 -13.54
CA VAL A 446 -32.84 -17.47 -12.85
C VAL A 446 -33.44 -16.26 -13.52
N ILE A 447 -34.21 -15.46 -12.79
CA ILE A 447 -34.82 -14.22 -13.30
C ILE A 447 -33.72 -13.25 -13.73
N GLY A 448 -33.79 -12.77 -14.97
CA GLY A 448 -32.78 -11.90 -15.58
C GLY A 448 -31.66 -12.63 -16.33
N ALA A 449 -31.68 -13.97 -16.38
CA ALA A 449 -30.68 -14.76 -17.10
C ALA A 449 -30.53 -14.36 -18.58
N GLU A 450 -31.63 -14.14 -19.28
CA GLU A 450 -31.63 -13.71 -20.71
C GLU A 450 -31.03 -12.33 -20.90
N ILE A 451 -31.26 -11.39 -19.97
CA ILE A 451 -30.70 -10.03 -20.01
C ILE A 451 -29.20 -10.09 -19.95
N VAL A 452 -28.67 -10.83 -18.97
CA VAL A 452 -27.23 -10.95 -18.74
C VAL A 452 -26.54 -11.67 -19.90
N ARG A 453 -27.10 -12.78 -20.38
CA ARG A 453 -26.58 -13.52 -21.54
C ARG A 453 -26.59 -12.68 -22.82
N SER A 454 -27.64 -11.89 -23.04
CA SER A 454 -27.76 -11.00 -24.21
C SER A 454 -26.70 -9.88 -24.18
N ALA A 455 -26.26 -9.49 -22.99
CA ALA A 455 -25.17 -8.54 -22.80
C ALA A 455 -23.76 -9.20 -22.84
N GLY A 456 -23.66 -10.51 -23.07
CA GLY A 456 -22.40 -11.25 -23.13
C GLY A 456 -21.95 -11.87 -21.80
N GLY A 457 -22.73 -11.71 -20.74
CA GLY A 457 -22.43 -12.27 -19.42
C GLY A 457 -22.85 -13.74 -19.27
N SER A 458 -22.59 -14.32 -18.10
CA SER A 458 -22.91 -15.69 -17.73
C SER A 458 -23.76 -15.76 -16.45
N VAL A 459 -24.44 -16.89 -16.24
CA VAL A 459 -25.25 -17.15 -15.04
C VAL A 459 -24.63 -18.30 -14.27
N ARG A 460 -24.60 -18.20 -12.94
CA ARG A 460 -24.11 -19.25 -12.05
C ARG A 460 -25.10 -19.49 -10.90
N VAL A 461 -25.36 -20.73 -10.60
CA VAL A 461 -26.14 -21.13 -9.43
C VAL A 461 -25.19 -21.74 -8.41
N LEU A 462 -25.19 -21.19 -7.20
CA LEU A 462 -24.39 -21.69 -6.07
C LEU A 462 -25.29 -22.50 -5.13
N SER A 463 -24.80 -23.65 -4.68
CA SER A 463 -25.47 -24.47 -3.69
C SER A 463 -25.49 -23.77 -2.34
N LEU A 464 -26.67 -23.63 -1.74
CA LEU A 464 -26.78 -23.08 -0.39
C LEU A 464 -26.31 -24.13 0.64
N VAL A 465 -25.38 -23.78 1.50
CA VAL A 465 -24.99 -24.63 2.62
C VAL A 465 -26.15 -24.69 3.61
N GLU A 466 -26.62 -25.93 3.93
CA GLU A 466 -27.76 -26.19 4.82
C GLU A 466 -27.51 -25.83 6.30
N MET A 467 -26.95 -24.67 6.62
CA MET A 467 -26.63 -24.32 8.01
C MET A 467 -27.70 -23.50 8.74
N SER A 468 -28.57 -22.77 8.07
CA SER A 468 -29.79 -22.15 8.64
C SER A 468 -30.56 -21.37 7.58
N SER A 469 -31.90 -21.42 7.61
CA SER A 469 -32.77 -20.53 6.85
C SER A 469 -33.38 -19.46 7.78
N THR A 470 -33.61 -18.27 7.26
CA THR A 470 -34.32 -17.18 8.00
C THR A 470 -35.63 -17.65 8.57
N SER A 471 -36.35 -18.54 7.84
CA SER A 471 -37.63 -19.13 8.29
C SER A 471 -37.44 -20.04 9.50
N HIS A 472 -36.35 -20.80 9.58
CA HIS A 472 -36.03 -21.68 10.72
C HIS A 472 -35.66 -20.85 11.97
N ILE A 473 -34.90 -19.77 11.80
CA ILE A 473 -34.53 -18.85 12.90
C ILE A 473 -35.81 -18.23 13.50
N VAL A 474 -36.70 -17.70 12.66
CA VAL A 474 -37.96 -17.09 13.10
C VAL A 474 -38.89 -18.08 13.76
N LYS A 475 -38.95 -19.35 13.27
CA LYS A 475 -39.74 -20.40 13.88
C LYS A 475 -39.24 -20.73 15.28
N ARG A 476 -37.94 -20.90 15.47
CA ARG A 476 -37.33 -21.16 16.80
C ARG A 476 -37.57 -20.02 17.80
N ILE A 477 -37.51 -18.76 17.36
CA ILE A 477 -37.79 -17.59 18.23
C ILE A 477 -39.27 -17.57 18.65
N LYS A 478 -40.21 -18.03 17.80
CA LYS A 478 -41.62 -18.06 18.13
C LYS A 478 -42.02 -19.27 19.02
N GLU A 479 -41.20 -20.30 19.04
CA GLU A 479 -41.41 -21.53 19.83
C GLU A 479 -40.68 -21.48 21.20
N SER A 480 -39.81 -20.48 21.41
CA SER A 480 -39.14 -20.15 22.69
C SER A 480 -39.89 -19.07 23.46
#